data_db418a286ca02276b3d80ea06fcf8c06
#
_entry.id   db418a286ca02276b3d80ea06fcf8c06
#
_cell.length_a   1.000
_cell.length_b   1.000
_cell.length_c   1.000
_cell.angle_alpha   90.00
_cell.angle_beta   90.00
_cell.angle_gamma   90.00
#
_symmetry.space_group_name_H-M   'P 1'
#
loop_
_entity.id
_entity.type
_entity.pdbx_description
1 polymer ?
#
loop_
_entity_poly.entity_id
_entity_poly.type
_entity_poly.pdbx_seq_one_letter_code
_entity_poly.pdbx_strand_id
1 'polypeptide(L)'
;MSPKVSIVIPAYNNVQYIEETLQSVLNQTFEDYEVVIADHSSIDGTDEVIARYAENPKVRVLTPTPAGGGAQANWNRVSQAATGQYLKLVCGDDLISPNALELQVKALEDNPGAVMVSSRRDLVDANGGLFLKGRGLQGVNGRVSGRQAIRATVLAGSNIFGEPACSLFKRDLLAAEGWWDNSHPYLIDEATLVRICRHGDFVALRETLASFRISASQWSVRLARQQSDQAIAFHNQLRKDDPSLLSWRDVAVGNAKAIAMSYARRLAYIRLNRRMGHQHAVQSTV
;
A
#
# COMPACT_ATOMS: atom_id res chain seq x y z
N MET A 1 21.37 4.45 -17.39
CA MET A 1 20.78 5.49 -16.50
C MET A 1 19.83 4.78 -15.56
N SER A 2 19.70 5.22 -14.31
CA SER A 2 18.68 4.67 -13.41
C SER A 2 17.30 5.11 -13.87
N PRO A 3 16.26 4.24 -13.76
CA PRO A 3 14.92 4.61 -14.17
C PRO A 3 14.33 5.70 -13.25
N LYS A 4 13.31 6.39 -13.72
CA LYS A 4 12.58 7.39 -12.94
C LYS A 4 11.82 6.73 -11.77
N VAL A 5 11.17 5.59 -12.03
CA VAL A 5 10.35 4.87 -11.06
C VAL A 5 10.82 3.43 -10.92
N SER A 6 10.90 2.94 -9.68
CA SER A 6 10.93 1.50 -9.40
C SER A 6 9.58 1.07 -8.84
N ILE A 7 8.91 0.15 -9.53
CA ILE A 7 7.79 -0.59 -8.96
C ILE A 7 8.37 -1.84 -8.30
N VAL A 8 8.06 -2.04 -7.02
CA VAL A 8 8.55 -3.20 -6.27
C VAL A 8 7.39 -4.09 -5.86
N ILE A 9 7.52 -5.41 -6.08
CA ILE A 9 6.46 -6.40 -5.84
C ILE A 9 6.98 -7.45 -4.86
N PRO A 10 6.60 -7.38 -3.59
CA PRO A 10 6.88 -8.44 -2.62
C PRO A 10 5.79 -9.51 -2.70
N ALA A 11 6.03 -10.60 -3.44
CA ALA A 11 5.06 -11.69 -3.61
C ALA A 11 5.16 -12.73 -2.49
N TYR A 12 4.00 -13.25 -2.05
CA TYR A 12 3.91 -14.36 -1.10
C TYR A 12 2.55 -15.06 -1.19
N ASN A 13 2.55 -16.31 -1.68
CA ASN A 13 1.33 -17.11 -1.86
C ASN A 13 0.22 -16.33 -2.62
N ASN A 14 0.57 -15.80 -3.78
CA ASN A 14 -0.29 -14.97 -4.62
C ASN A 14 -0.59 -15.62 -5.99
N VAL A 15 -0.45 -16.94 -6.16
CA VAL A 15 -0.58 -17.62 -7.46
C VAL A 15 -1.85 -17.24 -8.22
N GLN A 16 -2.95 -16.99 -7.51
CA GLN A 16 -4.23 -16.61 -8.11
C GLN A 16 -4.28 -15.19 -8.68
N TYR A 17 -3.39 -14.29 -8.23
CA TYR A 17 -3.49 -12.84 -8.49
C TYR A 17 -2.24 -12.25 -9.12
N ILE A 18 -1.07 -12.86 -8.90
CA ILE A 18 0.22 -12.26 -9.25
C ILE A 18 0.36 -11.97 -10.75
N GLU A 19 -0.24 -12.79 -11.61
CA GLU A 19 -0.24 -12.56 -13.07
C GLU A 19 -1.02 -11.30 -13.44
N GLU A 20 -2.22 -11.12 -12.85
CA GLU A 20 -3.04 -9.90 -13.06
C GLU A 20 -2.32 -8.65 -12.52
N THR A 21 -1.67 -8.76 -11.36
CA THR A 21 -0.83 -7.69 -10.79
C THR A 21 0.31 -7.32 -11.75
N LEU A 22 1.08 -8.31 -12.23
CA LEU A 22 2.19 -8.08 -13.17
C LEU A 22 1.70 -7.44 -14.47
N GLN A 23 0.58 -7.89 -15.02
CA GLN A 23 -0.02 -7.29 -16.21
C GLN A 23 -0.42 -5.83 -15.96
N SER A 24 -1.02 -5.51 -14.82
CA SER A 24 -1.41 -4.13 -14.49
C SER A 24 -0.20 -3.20 -14.36
N VAL A 25 0.90 -3.73 -13.83
CA VAL A 25 2.17 -3.01 -13.66
C VAL A 25 2.91 -2.83 -14.99
N LEU A 26 2.87 -3.81 -15.88
CA LEU A 26 3.56 -3.75 -17.18
C LEU A 26 2.79 -2.95 -18.24
N ASN A 27 1.49 -2.71 -18.05
CA ASN A 27 0.64 -1.92 -18.94
C ASN A 27 0.59 -0.42 -18.60
N GLN A 28 1.61 0.13 -17.93
CA GLN A 28 1.66 1.55 -17.63
C GLN A 28 1.96 2.39 -18.88
N THR A 29 1.27 3.55 -19.01
CA THR A 29 1.52 4.53 -20.08
C THR A 29 2.84 5.27 -19.91
N PHE A 30 3.35 5.35 -18.70
CA PHE A 30 4.66 5.89 -18.37
C PHE A 30 5.76 4.86 -18.68
N GLU A 31 6.82 5.23 -19.40
CA GLU A 31 7.80 4.26 -19.93
C GLU A 31 9.08 4.10 -19.10
N ASP A 32 9.50 5.14 -18.38
CA ASP A 32 10.79 5.17 -17.67
C ASP A 32 10.68 4.55 -16.26
N TYR A 33 10.48 3.22 -16.22
CA TYR A 33 10.39 2.47 -14.97
C TYR A 33 10.98 1.06 -15.06
N GLU A 34 11.36 0.53 -13.91
CA GLU A 34 11.70 -0.88 -13.70
C GLU A 34 10.68 -1.54 -12.77
N VAL A 35 10.60 -2.86 -12.85
CA VAL A 35 9.86 -3.72 -11.92
C VAL A 35 10.85 -4.63 -11.20
N VAL A 36 10.88 -4.58 -9.87
CA VAL A 36 11.69 -5.47 -9.04
C VAL A 36 10.78 -6.37 -8.23
N ILE A 37 10.87 -7.67 -8.44
CA ILE A 37 10.00 -8.65 -7.81
C ILE A 37 10.80 -9.73 -7.07
N ALA A 38 10.34 -10.11 -5.88
CA ALA A 38 10.85 -11.25 -5.14
C ALA A 38 9.72 -12.09 -4.58
N ASP A 39 9.81 -13.39 -4.77
CA ASP A 39 9.01 -14.36 -4.06
C ASP A 39 9.53 -14.58 -2.63
N HIS A 40 8.64 -14.70 -1.64
CA HIS A 40 8.99 -14.91 -0.23
C HIS A 40 8.83 -16.38 0.18
N SER A 41 9.48 -17.29 -0.57
CA SER A 41 9.40 -18.74 -0.35
C SER A 41 7.94 -19.24 -0.36
N SER A 42 7.20 -18.88 -1.40
CA SER A 42 5.84 -19.35 -1.62
C SER A 42 5.79 -20.87 -1.83
N ILE A 43 4.66 -21.48 -1.53
CA ILE A 43 4.41 -22.91 -1.66
C ILE A 43 3.22 -23.25 -2.57
N ASP A 44 2.69 -22.24 -3.26
CA ASP A 44 1.48 -22.33 -4.07
C ASP A 44 1.72 -22.26 -5.59
N GLY A 45 3.00 -22.10 -6.04
CA GLY A 45 3.36 -21.92 -7.45
C GLY A 45 3.48 -20.45 -7.89
N THR A 46 3.46 -19.49 -6.94
CA THR A 46 3.67 -18.07 -7.23
C THR A 46 4.99 -17.80 -7.95
N ASP A 47 6.06 -18.48 -7.54
CA ASP A 47 7.41 -18.37 -8.12
C ASP A 47 7.45 -18.85 -9.58
N GLU A 48 6.70 -19.88 -9.93
CA GLU A 48 6.58 -20.39 -11.32
C GLU A 48 5.91 -19.36 -12.24
N VAL A 49 4.90 -18.65 -11.73
CA VAL A 49 4.24 -17.57 -12.49
C VAL A 49 5.21 -16.40 -12.70
N ILE A 50 5.92 -16.00 -11.64
CA ILE A 50 6.92 -14.89 -11.69
C ILE A 50 8.02 -15.23 -12.72
N ALA A 51 8.50 -16.48 -12.74
CA ALA A 51 9.59 -16.91 -13.63
C ALA A 51 9.26 -16.68 -15.12
N ARG A 52 7.99 -16.72 -15.53
CA ARG A 52 7.57 -16.45 -16.91
C ARG A 52 7.86 -15.03 -17.38
N TYR A 53 8.06 -14.10 -16.44
CA TYR A 53 8.33 -12.69 -16.73
C TYR A 53 9.83 -12.34 -16.65
N ALA A 54 10.72 -13.30 -16.37
CA ALA A 54 12.15 -13.06 -16.21
C ALA A 54 12.84 -12.53 -17.48
N GLU A 55 12.31 -12.86 -18.68
CA GLU A 55 12.82 -12.36 -19.96
C GLU A 55 12.31 -10.95 -20.32
N ASN A 56 11.38 -10.38 -19.57
CA ASN A 56 10.89 -9.03 -19.84
C ASN A 56 11.95 -7.99 -19.43
N PRO A 57 12.39 -7.11 -20.33
CA PRO A 57 13.49 -6.18 -20.08
C PRO A 57 13.21 -5.16 -18.96
N LYS A 58 11.95 -4.93 -18.61
CA LYS A 58 11.56 -4.08 -17.47
C LYS A 58 11.53 -4.84 -16.14
N VAL A 59 11.56 -6.17 -16.13
CA VAL A 59 11.38 -7.00 -14.94
C VAL A 59 12.70 -7.57 -14.44
N ARG A 60 13.00 -7.32 -13.19
CA ARG A 60 14.13 -7.93 -12.49
C ARG A 60 13.61 -8.85 -11.37
N VAL A 61 13.64 -10.14 -11.64
CA VAL A 61 13.30 -11.17 -10.68
C VAL A 61 14.49 -11.41 -9.75
N LEU A 62 14.31 -11.20 -8.46
CA LEU A 62 15.33 -11.51 -7.45
C LEU A 62 15.26 -12.99 -7.05
N THR A 63 16.35 -13.52 -6.53
CA THR A 63 16.32 -14.84 -5.86
C THR A 63 15.28 -14.82 -4.73
N PRO A 64 14.65 -15.95 -4.39
CA PRO A 64 13.63 -15.98 -3.35
C PRO A 64 14.09 -15.37 -2.03
N THR A 65 13.23 -14.62 -1.37
CA THR A 65 13.45 -14.15 0.00
C THR A 65 13.29 -15.34 0.93
N PRO A 66 14.27 -15.60 1.84
CA PRO A 66 14.16 -16.69 2.79
C PRO A 66 12.85 -16.61 3.60
N ALA A 67 12.27 -17.75 3.92
CA ALA A 67 11.07 -17.84 4.75
C ALA A 67 11.28 -17.18 6.13
N GLY A 68 10.25 -16.56 6.67
CA GLY A 68 10.30 -15.85 7.95
C GLY A 68 10.47 -14.34 7.81
N GLY A 69 10.55 -13.61 8.94
CA GLY A 69 10.64 -12.14 8.95
C GLY A 69 9.40 -11.38 8.52
N GLY A 70 8.31 -12.06 8.19
CA GLY A 70 7.03 -11.46 7.80
C GLY A 70 7.11 -10.58 6.55
N ALA A 71 6.10 -9.75 6.36
CA ALA A 71 6.02 -8.85 5.19
C ALA A 71 7.24 -7.91 5.08
N GLN A 72 7.75 -7.42 6.22
CA GLN A 72 8.88 -6.50 6.25
C GLN A 72 10.13 -7.06 5.54
N ALA A 73 10.45 -8.34 5.71
CA ALA A 73 11.63 -8.94 5.11
C ALA A 73 11.62 -8.81 3.58
N ASN A 74 10.50 -9.18 2.95
CA ASN A 74 10.37 -9.10 1.50
C ASN A 74 10.19 -7.66 1.00
N TRP A 75 9.41 -6.83 1.71
CA TRP A 75 9.24 -5.41 1.38
C TRP A 75 10.57 -4.66 1.38
N ASN A 76 11.40 -4.89 2.40
CA ASN A 76 12.74 -4.30 2.46
C ASN A 76 13.63 -4.81 1.34
N ARG A 77 13.63 -6.11 1.08
CA ARG A 77 14.49 -6.71 0.06
C ARG A 77 14.22 -6.12 -1.33
N VAL A 78 12.94 -6.08 -1.76
CA VAL A 78 12.60 -5.52 -3.08
C VAL A 78 12.86 -4.02 -3.16
N SER A 79 12.62 -3.28 -2.05
CA SER A 79 12.85 -1.83 -1.99
C SER A 79 14.33 -1.48 -2.00
N GLN A 80 15.18 -2.25 -1.32
CA GLN A 80 16.64 -2.08 -1.30
C GLN A 80 17.26 -2.38 -2.67
N ALA A 81 16.69 -3.32 -3.40
CA ALA A 81 17.14 -3.65 -4.76
C ALA A 81 16.71 -2.61 -5.81
N ALA A 82 15.72 -1.77 -5.53
CA ALA A 82 15.23 -0.73 -6.42
C ALA A 82 16.29 0.34 -6.70
N THR A 83 16.32 0.89 -7.93
CA THR A 83 17.31 1.89 -8.37
C THR A 83 16.70 3.22 -8.81
N GLY A 84 15.39 3.29 -8.94
CA GLY A 84 14.66 4.47 -9.39
C GLY A 84 14.69 5.64 -8.40
N GLN A 85 14.43 6.84 -8.92
CA GLN A 85 14.29 8.06 -8.12
C GLN A 85 13.07 7.97 -7.18
N TYR A 86 11.96 7.47 -7.71
CA TYR A 86 10.72 7.24 -6.97
C TYR A 86 10.50 5.74 -6.77
N LEU A 87 9.82 5.40 -5.69
CA LEU A 87 9.44 4.03 -5.36
C LEU A 87 7.93 3.90 -5.22
N LYS A 88 7.39 2.84 -5.79
CA LYS A 88 6.02 2.37 -5.66
C LYS A 88 6.03 0.90 -5.27
N LEU A 89 5.41 0.56 -4.13
CA LEU A 89 5.21 -0.84 -3.76
C LEU A 89 3.80 -1.28 -4.18
N VAL A 90 3.71 -2.40 -4.87
CA VAL A 90 2.45 -3.05 -5.25
C VAL A 90 2.47 -4.47 -4.70
N CYS A 91 1.53 -4.80 -3.82
CA CYS A 91 1.39 -6.16 -3.30
C CYS A 91 0.97 -7.11 -4.42
N GLY A 92 1.31 -8.40 -4.30
CA GLY A 92 1.09 -9.39 -5.35
C GLY A 92 -0.37 -9.75 -5.65
N ASP A 93 -1.32 -9.06 -5.03
CA ASP A 93 -2.76 -9.20 -5.21
C ASP A 93 -3.48 -7.87 -5.53
N ASP A 94 -2.73 -6.75 -5.58
CA ASP A 94 -3.26 -5.41 -5.90
C ASP A 94 -3.06 -5.06 -7.38
N LEU A 95 -3.83 -4.07 -7.84
CA LEU A 95 -3.78 -3.57 -9.21
C LEU A 95 -3.55 -2.06 -9.24
N ILE A 96 -2.95 -1.57 -10.33
CA ILE A 96 -2.83 -0.14 -10.61
C ILE A 96 -3.41 0.18 -12.00
N SER A 97 -4.01 1.37 -12.12
CA SER A 97 -4.57 1.86 -13.40
C SER A 97 -3.45 2.11 -14.40
N PRO A 98 -3.70 1.98 -15.72
CA PRO A 98 -2.67 2.16 -16.76
C PRO A 98 -1.94 3.51 -16.72
N ASN A 99 -2.61 4.57 -16.29
CA ASN A 99 -2.05 5.93 -16.19
C ASN A 99 -1.58 6.31 -14.77
N ALA A 100 -1.45 5.33 -13.87
CA ALA A 100 -1.13 5.61 -12.48
C ALA A 100 0.25 6.25 -12.31
N LEU A 101 1.28 5.70 -12.95
CA LEU A 101 2.63 6.27 -12.88
C LEU A 101 2.71 7.64 -13.52
N GLU A 102 2.10 7.82 -14.69
CA GLU A 102 2.11 9.10 -15.41
C GLU A 102 1.56 10.23 -14.55
N LEU A 103 0.37 10.04 -13.97
CA LEU A 103 -0.27 11.05 -13.13
C LEU A 103 0.49 11.29 -11.82
N GLN A 104 1.03 10.24 -11.22
CA GLN A 104 1.76 10.37 -9.95
C GLN A 104 3.14 11.02 -10.13
N VAL A 105 3.89 10.66 -11.19
CA VAL A 105 5.17 11.30 -11.53
C VAL A 105 4.95 12.78 -11.84
N LYS A 106 3.97 13.08 -12.71
CA LYS A 106 3.60 14.47 -13.02
C LYS A 106 3.26 15.26 -11.77
N ALA A 107 2.48 14.69 -10.85
CA ALA A 107 2.11 15.37 -9.60
C ALA A 107 3.32 15.69 -8.71
N LEU A 108 4.33 14.83 -8.66
CA LEU A 108 5.57 15.09 -7.91
C LEU A 108 6.46 16.13 -8.62
N GLU A 109 6.54 16.10 -9.94
CA GLU A 109 7.34 17.05 -10.74
C GLU A 109 6.73 18.45 -10.73
N ASP A 110 5.41 18.58 -10.83
CA ASP A 110 4.69 19.85 -10.74
C ASP A 110 4.76 20.47 -9.31
N ASN A 111 5.16 19.68 -8.30
CA ASN A 111 5.27 20.11 -6.90
C ASN A 111 6.64 19.80 -6.31
N PRO A 112 7.71 20.58 -6.61
CA PRO A 112 9.09 20.24 -6.23
C PRO A 112 9.35 20.03 -4.72
N GLY A 113 8.51 20.60 -3.85
CA GLY A 113 8.57 20.38 -2.38
C GLY A 113 7.87 19.10 -1.93
N ALA A 114 7.14 18.42 -2.81
CA ALA A 114 6.47 17.18 -2.47
C ALA A 114 7.44 16.01 -2.38
N VAL A 115 7.24 15.17 -1.39
CA VAL A 115 8.02 13.96 -1.13
C VAL A 115 7.23 12.69 -1.45
N MET A 116 5.90 12.81 -1.47
CA MET A 116 4.98 11.71 -1.69
C MET A 116 3.68 12.21 -2.34
N VAL A 117 3.12 11.37 -3.19
CA VAL A 117 1.78 11.49 -3.76
C VAL A 117 1.00 10.21 -3.48
N SER A 118 -0.29 10.32 -3.20
CA SER A 118 -1.21 9.18 -3.15
C SER A 118 -2.49 9.47 -3.91
N SER A 119 -3.10 8.40 -4.39
CA SER A 119 -4.39 8.43 -5.10
C SER A 119 -5.48 7.72 -4.29
N ARG A 120 -6.72 7.84 -4.74
CA ARG A 120 -7.79 6.97 -4.27
C ARG A 120 -7.63 5.55 -4.84
N ARG A 121 -8.31 4.60 -4.20
CA ARG A 121 -8.44 3.23 -4.67
C ARG A 121 -9.87 2.72 -4.59
N ASP A 122 -10.15 1.73 -5.39
CA ASP A 122 -11.31 0.88 -5.23
C ASP A 122 -10.98 -0.29 -4.31
N LEU A 123 -11.95 -0.76 -3.56
CA LEU A 123 -11.85 -2.01 -2.82
C LEU A 123 -12.59 -3.08 -3.62
N VAL A 124 -11.91 -4.16 -3.95
CA VAL A 124 -12.47 -5.28 -4.71
C VAL A 124 -12.47 -6.57 -3.88
N ASP A 125 -13.38 -7.46 -4.16
CA ASP A 125 -13.39 -8.80 -3.54
C ASP A 125 -12.35 -9.73 -4.19
N ALA A 126 -12.22 -10.95 -3.67
CA ALA A 126 -11.27 -11.96 -4.17
C ALA A 126 -11.46 -12.28 -5.67
N ASN A 127 -12.66 -12.07 -6.21
CA ASN A 127 -12.99 -12.33 -7.62
C ASN A 127 -12.88 -11.05 -8.50
N GLY A 128 -12.35 -9.95 -7.97
CA GLY A 128 -12.26 -8.67 -8.67
C GLY A 128 -13.57 -7.85 -8.69
N GLY A 129 -14.62 -8.31 -8.02
CA GLY A 129 -15.89 -7.62 -7.95
C GLY A 129 -15.81 -6.35 -7.08
N LEU A 130 -16.26 -5.20 -7.61
CA LEU A 130 -16.23 -3.92 -6.88
C LEU A 130 -17.05 -4.01 -5.58
N PHE A 131 -16.41 -3.70 -4.45
CA PHE A 131 -17.02 -3.62 -3.13
C PHE A 131 -17.25 -2.19 -2.65
N LEU A 132 -16.23 -1.33 -2.70
CA LEU A 132 -16.33 0.10 -2.36
C LEU A 132 -15.49 0.94 -3.32
N LYS A 133 -16.07 2.03 -3.83
CA LYS A 133 -15.44 2.89 -4.83
C LYS A 133 -14.74 4.09 -4.20
N GLY A 134 -13.57 4.47 -4.76
CA GLY A 134 -12.90 5.76 -4.55
C GLY A 134 -12.53 6.06 -3.11
N ARG A 135 -11.97 5.10 -2.35
CA ARG A 135 -11.60 5.25 -0.94
C ARG A 135 -10.22 5.86 -0.78
N GLY A 136 -10.02 6.59 0.32
CA GLY A 136 -8.77 7.25 0.70
C GLY A 136 -8.84 8.77 0.71
N LEU A 137 -7.76 9.40 1.14
CA LEU A 137 -7.53 10.84 1.12
C LEU A 137 -8.54 11.68 1.92
N GLN A 138 -9.11 11.12 3.01
CA GLN A 138 -10.03 11.85 3.87
C GLN A 138 -9.33 13.06 4.50
N GLY A 139 -9.94 14.25 4.36
CA GLY A 139 -9.45 15.49 4.97
C GLY A 139 -8.30 16.18 4.23
N VAL A 140 -7.86 15.64 3.07
CA VAL A 140 -6.82 16.25 2.23
C VAL A 140 -7.24 16.34 0.77
N ASN A 141 -6.72 17.35 0.06
CA ASN A 141 -6.95 17.56 -1.36
C ASN A 141 -5.82 18.39 -1.97
N GLY A 142 -5.28 17.97 -3.14
CA GLY A 142 -4.17 18.64 -3.78
C GLY A 142 -2.90 18.63 -2.90
N ARG A 143 -2.06 19.64 -3.02
CA ARG A 143 -0.84 19.78 -2.22
C ARG A 143 -1.16 20.28 -0.80
N VAL A 144 -0.66 19.58 0.20
CA VAL A 144 -0.71 19.95 1.62
C VAL A 144 0.64 19.69 2.26
N SER A 145 0.95 20.36 3.38
CA SER A 145 2.17 20.02 4.12
C SER A 145 2.11 18.59 4.66
N GLY A 146 3.26 17.91 4.76
CA GLY A 146 3.31 16.56 5.35
C GLY A 146 2.72 16.53 6.77
N ARG A 147 2.92 17.59 7.57
CA ARG A 147 2.30 17.73 8.91
C ARG A 147 0.76 17.71 8.84
N GLN A 148 0.17 18.39 7.85
CA GLN A 148 -1.29 18.36 7.64
C GLN A 148 -1.76 16.96 7.22
N ALA A 149 -1.03 16.27 6.34
CA ALA A 149 -1.34 14.91 5.93
C ALA A 149 -1.25 13.92 7.12
N ILE A 150 -0.20 14.01 7.94
CA ILE A 150 -0.04 13.18 9.15
C ILE A 150 -1.19 13.44 10.14
N ARG A 151 -1.51 14.72 10.39
CA ARG A 151 -2.63 15.05 11.27
C ARG A 151 -3.96 14.53 10.73
N ALA A 152 -4.19 14.60 9.42
CA ALA A 152 -5.41 14.10 8.79
C ALA A 152 -5.54 12.57 8.94
N THR A 153 -4.45 11.79 8.79
CA THR A 153 -4.46 10.33 8.98
C THR A 153 -4.85 9.95 10.42
N VAL A 154 -4.24 10.63 11.40
CA VAL A 154 -4.59 10.41 12.82
C VAL A 154 -6.06 10.76 13.07
N LEU A 155 -6.52 11.93 12.63
CA LEU A 155 -7.91 12.37 12.80
C LEU A 155 -8.94 11.49 12.06
N ALA A 156 -8.52 10.81 10.99
CA ALA A 156 -9.37 9.83 10.30
C ALA A 156 -9.48 8.52 11.07
N GLY A 157 -8.52 8.18 11.94
CA GLY A 157 -8.40 6.89 12.63
C GLY A 157 -8.19 5.73 11.65
N SER A 158 -7.58 6.02 10.50
CA SER A 158 -7.30 5.05 9.43
C SER A 158 -6.30 5.64 8.45
N ASN A 159 -5.53 4.77 7.77
CA ASN A 159 -4.59 5.16 6.73
C ASN A 159 -5.31 5.90 5.59
N ILE A 160 -5.12 7.23 5.50
CA ILE A 160 -5.68 8.04 4.41
C ILE A 160 -4.87 7.91 3.13
N PHE A 161 -3.59 7.53 3.22
CA PHE A 161 -2.73 7.36 2.05
C PHE A 161 -3.12 6.16 1.20
N GLY A 162 -3.89 5.24 1.79
CA GLY A 162 -4.26 3.96 1.19
C GLY A 162 -3.16 2.90 1.36
N GLU A 163 -3.39 1.75 0.78
CA GLU A 163 -2.42 0.68 0.67
C GLU A 163 -1.23 1.15 -0.20
N PRO A 164 -0.04 0.51 -0.11
CA PRO A 164 1.18 0.97 -0.81
C PRO A 164 0.99 1.22 -2.30
N ALA A 165 0.16 0.43 -2.99
CA ALA A 165 -0.18 0.61 -4.39
C ALA A 165 -0.78 1.98 -4.73
N CYS A 166 -1.35 2.70 -3.73
CA CYS A 166 -1.88 4.06 -3.93
C CYS A 166 -0.79 5.12 -4.01
N SER A 167 0.39 4.86 -3.45
CA SER A 167 1.42 5.86 -3.20
C SER A 167 2.60 5.76 -4.16
N LEU A 168 3.22 6.92 -4.46
CA LEU A 168 4.53 7.05 -5.09
C LEU A 168 5.33 8.07 -4.26
N PHE A 169 6.58 7.76 -3.91
CA PHE A 169 7.38 8.62 -3.03
C PHE A 169 8.87 8.57 -3.39
N LYS A 170 9.65 9.53 -2.89
CA LYS A 170 11.10 9.57 -3.07
C LYS A 170 11.76 8.39 -2.36
N ARG A 171 12.46 7.54 -3.12
CA ARG A 171 13.08 6.31 -2.62
C ARG A 171 14.19 6.56 -1.59
N ASP A 172 14.97 7.62 -1.78
CA ASP A 172 16.05 8.00 -0.87
C ASP A 172 15.55 8.31 0.55
N LEU A 173 14.34 8.85 0.68
CA LEU A 173 13.73 9.09 1.98
C LEU A 173 13.35 7.79 2.69
N LEU A 174 12.86 6.77 1.97
CA LEU A 174 12.62 5.45 2.56
C LEU A 174 13.92 4.83 3.11
N ALA A 175 15.03 4.98 2.35
CA ALA A 175 16.33 4.51 2.78
C ALA A 175 16.85 5.28 4.01
N ALA A 176 16.70 6.60 4.03
CA ALA A 176 17.09 7.47 5.15
C ALA A 176 16.31 7.16 6.44
N GLU A 177 15.04 6.76 6.29
CA GLU A 177 14.17 6.36 7.41
C GLU A 177 14.39 4.89 7.86
N GLY A 178 15.36 4.17 7.30
CA GLY A 178 15.69 2.81 7.70
C GLY A 178 14.74 1.74 7.12
N TRP A 179 14.12 2.04 5.98
CA TRP A 179 13.21 1.18 5.22
C TRP A 179 11.84 0.99 5.89
N TRP A 180 11.11 -0.09 5.54
CA TRP A 180 9.76 -0.34 6.06
C TRP A 180 9.78 -0.70 7.53
N ASP A 181 8.93 -0.05 8.31
CA ASP A 181 8.86 -0.19 9.78
C ASP A 181 7.79 -1.21 10.18
N ASN A 182 8.20 -2.24 10.89
CA ASN A 182 7.29 -3.28 11.40
C ASN A 182 7.03 -3.18 12.92
N SER A 183 7.31 -2.04 13.53
CA SER A 183 7.02 -1.81 14.96
C SER A 183 5.53 -1.94 15.26
N HIS A 184 4.69 -1.65 14.25
CA HIS A 184 3.26 -1.83 14.26
C HIS A 184 2.86 -2.66 13.03
N PRO A 185 2.88 -3.99 13.08
CA PRO A 185 2.73 -4.84 11.89
C PRO A 185 1.49 -4.59 11.03
N TYR A 186 0.38 -4.16 11.64
CA TYR A 186 -0.82 -3.77 10.90
C TYR A 186 -0.66 -2.44 10.16
N LEU A 187 0.23 -1.56 10.61
CA LEU A 187 0.46 -0.22 10.08
C LEU A 187 1.83 -0.07 9.39
N ILE A 188 2.41 -1.17 8.91
CA ILE A 188 3.74 -1.15 8.27
C ILE A 188 3.85 -0.11 7.15
N ASP A 189 2.80 0.04 6.36
CA ASP A 189 2.68 1.05 5.31
C ASP A 189 2.44 2.45 5.90
N GLU A 190 1.41 2.63 6.72
CA GLU A 190 1.03 3.91 7.30
C GLU A 190 2.16 4.53 8.11
N ALA A 191 2.80 3.74 9.00
CA ALA A 191 3.89 4.21 9.83
C ALA A 191 5.10 4.68 8.98
N THR A 192 5.42 3.94 7.93
CA THR A 192 6.51 4.29 7.01
C THR A 192 6.18 5.54 6.20
N LEU A 193 4.97 5.62 5.61
CA LEU A 193 4.54 6.78 4.83
C LEU A 193 4.43 8.06 5.67
N VAL A 194 4.02 7.93 6.93
CA VAL A 194 4.04 9.06 7.89
C VAL A 194 5.47 9.58 8.11
N ARG A 195 6.48 8.70 8.24
CA ARG A 195 7.88 9.12 8.36
C ARG A 195 8.35 9.86 7.12
N ILE A 196 8.04 9.35 5.93
CA ILE A 196 8.35 10.03 4.66
C ILE A 196 7.70 11.42 4.60
N CYS A 197 6.44 11.56 5.00
CA CYS A 197 5.73 12.84 5.03
C CYS A 197 6.34 13.89 5.97
N ARG A 198 7.20 13.52 6.91
CA ARG A 198 7.94 14.49 7.75
C ARG A 198 8.97 15.31 6.96
N HIS A 199 9.39 14.82 5.80
CA HIS A 199 10.46 15.44 4.99
C HIS A 199 9.96 16.47 3.97
N GLY A 200 8.64 16.63 3.79
CA GLY A 200 8.13 17.58 2.80
C GLY A 200 6.63 17.54 2.63
N ASP A 201 6.18 18.05 1.49
CA ASP A 201 4.77 18.13 1.19
C ASP A 201 4.21 16.81 0.65
N PHE A 202 2.91 16.65 0.80
CA PHE A 202 2.12 15.55 0.29
C PHE A 202 1.16 16.04 -0.80
N VAL A 203 0.97 15.26 -1.86
CA VAL A 203 -0.02 15.54 -2.91
C VAL A 203 -1.12 14.48 -2.89
N ALA A 204 -2.36 14.91 -2.80
CA ALA A 204 -3.56 14.07 -2.83
C ALA A 204 -4.21 14.12 -4.21
N LEU A 205 -4.11 13.05 -5.00
CA LEU A 205 -4.80 12.87 -6.29
C LEU A 205 -6.19 12.27 -6.07
N ARG A 206 -7.22 12.94 -6.61
CA ARG A 206 -8.62 12.49 -6.45
C ARG A 206 -9.00 11.36 -7.40
N GLU A 207 -8.18 11.07 -8.38
CA GLU A 207 -8.30 9.94 -9.30
C GLU A 207 -8.18 8.62 -8.52
N THR A 208 -8.91 7.61 -8.98
CA THR A 208 -8.81 6.24 -8.48
C THR A 208 -7.80 5.51 -9.34
N LEU A 209 -6.57 5.33 -8.82
CA LEU A 209 -5.44 4.79 -9.58
C LEU A 209 -4.95 3.42 -9.07
N ALA A 210 -5.62 2.86 -8.08
CA ALA A 210 -5.31 1.52 -7.55
C ALA A 210 -6.60 0.75 -7.23
N SER A 211 -6.49 -0.57 -7.20
CA SER A 211 -7.52 -1.45 -6.65
C SER A 211 -6.88 -2.34 -5.58
N PHE A 212 -7.43 -2.27 -4.38
CA PHE A 212 -7.04 -3.10 -3.25
C PHE A 212 -7.96 -4.31 -3.17
N ARG A 213 -7.38 -5.48 -3.29
CA ARG A 213 -8.11 -6.74 -3.21
C ARG A 213 -8.26 -7.17 -1.75
N ILE A 214 -9.46 -7.59 -1.36
CA ILE A 214 -9.74 -8.13 -0.03
C ILE A 214 -10.04 -9.62 -0.18
N SER A 215 -9.13 -10.45 0.33
CA SER A 215 -9.28 -11.91 0.39
C SER A 215 -9.17 -12.40 1.85
N ALA A 216 -9.73 -13.59 2.13
CA ALA A 216 -9.72 -14.16 3.49
C ALA A 216 -8.31 -14.51 4.00
N SER A 217 -7.35 -14.72 3.10
CA SER A 217 -5.96 -15.09 3.41
C SER A 217 -5.05 -13.90 3.71
N GLN A 218 -5.51 -12.67 3.47
CA GLN A 218 -4.67 -11.47 3.59
C GLN A 218 -4.20 -11.19 5.02
N TRP A 219 -2.99 -10.62 5.10
CA TRP A 219 -2.36 -10.17 6.34
C TRP A 219 -3.23 -9.20 7.14
N SER A 220 -3.84 -8.21 6.48
CA SER A 220 -4.72 -7.21 7.11
C SER A 220 -5.96 -7.83 7.76
N VAL A 221 -6.51 -8.89 7.18
CA VAL A 221 -7.65 -9.63 7.75
C VAL A 221 -7.23 -10.43 8.97
N ARG A 222 -6.05 -11.07 8.94
CA ARG A 222 -5.49 -11.81 10.09
C ARG A 222 -5.25 -10.92 11.30
N LEU A 223 -4.80 -9.68 11.09
CA LEU A 223 -4.52 -8.69 12.14
C LEU A 223 -5.76 -7.89 12.57
N ALA A 224 -6.96 -8.19 12.04
CA ALA A 224 -8.18 -7.41 12.28
C ALA A 224 -8.54 -7.20 13.76
N ARG A 225 -8.10 -8.10 14.67
CA ARG A 225 -8.35 -7.98 16.11
C ARG A 225 -7.43 -6.97 16.81
N GLN A 226 -6.25 -6.69 16.27
CA GLN A 226 -5.23 -5.83 16.87
C GLN A 226 -5.18 -4.43 16.23
N GLN A 227 -6.03 -4.17 15.23
CA GLN A 227 -5.97 -2.94 14.44
C GLN A 227 -6.07 -1.66 15.27
N SER A 228 -7.08 -1.60 16.16
CA SER A 228 -7.29 -0.42 17.01
C SER A 228 -6.16 -0.21 18.01
N ASP A 229 -5.65 -1.28 18.61
CA ASP A 229 -4.60 -1.19 19.63
C ASP A 229 -3.30 -0.69 19.03
N GLN A 230 -2.93 -1.18 17.84
CA GLN A 230 -1.75 -0.71 17.11
C GLN A 230 -1.91 0.74 16.65
N ALA A 231 -3.10 1.14 16.15
CA ALA A 231 -3.36 2.52 15.77
C ALA A 231 -3.27 3.48 16.98
N ILE A 232 -3.84 3.10 18.12
CA ILE A 232 -3.78 3.87 19.37
C ILE A 232 -2.31 4.01 19.84
N ALA A 233 -1.55 2.92 19.83
CA ALA A 233 -0.13 2.93 20.19
C ALA A 233 0.66 3.87 19.28
N PHE A 234 0.43 3.77 17.97
CA PHE A 234 1.08 4.61 16.95
C PHE A 234 0.75 6.11 17.12
N HIS A 235 -0.54 6.47 17.29
CA HIS A 235 -0.93 7.86 17.51
C HIS A 235 -0.28 8.46 18.76
N ASN A 236 -0.26 7.70 19.87
CA ASN A 236 0.38 8.12 21.10
C ASN A 236 1.89 8.29 20.93
N GLN A 237 2.55 7.39 20.20
CA GLN A 237 3.98 7.47 19.89
C GLN A 237 4.29 8.71 19.05
N LEU A 238 3.52 8.97 17.97
CA LEU A 238 3.71 10.17 17.14
C LEU A 238 3.65 11.47 17.96
N ARG A 239 2.69 11.56 18.89
CA ARG A 239 2.58 12.74 19.76
C ARG A 239 3.72 12.83 20.78
N LYS A 240 4.19 11.70 21.30
CA LYS A 240 5.34 11.65 22.23
C LYS A 240 6.62 12.12 21.53
N ASP A 241 6.84 11.70 20.30
CA ASP A 241 8.03 12.01 19.51
C ASP A 241 8.05 13.49 19.05
N ASP A 242 6.89 14.01 18.67
CA ASP A 242 6.72 15.43 18.30
C ASP A 242 5.41 16.00 18.85
N PRO A 243 5.43 16.58 20.08
CA PRO A 243 4.23 17.19 20.68
C PRO A 243 3.64 18.36 19.88
N SER A 244 4.44 18.98 18.98
CA SER A 244 3.98 20.06 18.12
C SER A 244 3.20 19.57 16.90
N LEU A 245 3.34 18.30 16.52
CA LEU A 245 2.67 17.68 15.39
C LEU A 245 1.18 17.44 15.66
N LEU A 246 0.86 16.93 16.85
CA LEU A 246 -0.48 16.52 17.26
C LEU A 246 -0.83 17.07 18.64
N SER A 247 -1.99 17.71 18.77
CA SER A 247 -2.55 18.03 20.08
C SER A 247 -3.07 16.76 20.78
N TRP A 248 -3.26 16.84 22.10
CA TRP A 248 -3.88 15.75 22.85
C TRP A 248 -5.32 15.46 22.36
N ARG A 249 -6.03 16.50 21.89
CA ARG A 249 -7.37 16.38 21.31
C ARG A 249 -7.36 15.62 19.99
N ASP A 250 -6.36 15.88 19.13
CA ASP A 250 -6.21 15.15 17.86
C ASP A 250 -6.03 13.65 18.12
N VAL A 251 -5.18 13.30 19.08
CA VAL A 251 -4.95 11.90 19.47
C VAL A 251 -6.21 11.26 20.05
N ALA A 252 -6.90 11.95 20.96
CA ALA A 252 -8.14 11.44 21.56
C ALA A 252 -9.22 11.17 20.50
N VAL A 253 -9.43 12.10 19.57
CA VAL A 253 -10.36 11.95 18.45
C VAL A 253 -9.92 10.81 17.52
N GLY A 254 -8.64 10.76 17.16
CA GLY A 254 -8.07 9.71 16.32
C GLY A 254 -8.24 8.32 16.92
N ASN A 255 -7.94 8.16 18.21
CA ASN A 255 -8.09 6.90 18.92
C ASN A 255 -9.56 6.42 18.95
N ALA A 256 -10.50 7.33 19.25
CA ALA A 256 -11.93 6.99 19.22
C ALA A 256 -12.38 6.54 17.83
N LYS A 257 -11.92 7.23 16.77
CA LYS A 257 -12.23 6.85 15.38
C LYS A 257 -11.54 5.54 14.98
N ALA A 258 -10.29 5.28 15.39
CA ALA A 258 -9.61 4.02 15.12
C ALA A 258 -10.39 2.83 15.67
N ILE A 259 -10.93 2.95 16.89
CA ILE A 259 -11.82 1.94 17.49
C ILE A 259 -13.08 1.76 16.62
N ALA A 260 -13.79 2.85 16.31
CA ALA A 260 -15.01 2.79 15.50
C ALA A 260 -14.75 2.18 14.12
N MET A 261 -13.63 2.56 13.45
CA MET A 261 -13.23 2.01 12.16
C MET A 261 -12.86 0.53 12.21
N SER A 262 -12.29 0.04 13.32
CA SER A 262 -12.00 -1.39 13.49
C SER A 262 -13.28 -2.22 13.51
N TYR A 263 -14.33 -1.75 14.19
CA TYR A 263 -15.66 -2.39 14.17
C TYR A 263 -16.30 -2.33 12.78
N ALA A 264 -16.25 -1.16 12.12
CA ALA A 264 -16.79 -1.01 10.77
C ALA A 264 -16.13 -1.98 9.77
N ARG A 265 -14.80 -2.14 9.85
CA ARG A 265 -14.04 -3.10 9.01
C ARG A 265 -14.44 -4.55 9.30
N ARG A 266 -14.61 -4.93 10.58
CA ARG A 266 -15.07 -6.30 10.92
C ARG A 266 -16.44 -6.60 10.32
N LEU A 267 -17.39 -5.64 10.40
CA LEU A 267 -18.70 -5.79 9.76
C LEU A 267 -18.60 -5.88 8.23
N ALA A 268 -17.73 -5.06 7.63
CA ALA A 268 -17.47 -5.12 6.19
C ALA A 268 -16.91 -6.48 5.76
N TYR A 269 -15.95 -7.06 6.51
CA TYR A 269 -15.39 -8.39 6.23
C TYR A 269 -16.45 -9.50 6.37
N ILE A 270 -17.32 -9.45 7.38
CA ILE A 270 -18.42 -10.42 7.50
C ILE A 270 -19.34 -10.34 6.28
N ARG A 271 -19.68 -9.11 5.84
CA ARG A 271 -20.56 -8.90 4.69
C ARG A 271 -19.89 -9.39 3.40
N LEU A 272 -18.59 -9.13 3.24
CA LEU A 272 -17.80 -9.55 2.10
C LEU A 272 -17.68 -11.08 2.02
N ASN A 273 -17.38 -11.73 3.14
CA ASN A 273 -17.30 -13.21 3.21
C ASN A 273 -18.64 -13.87 2.86
N ARG A 274 -19.77 -13.31 3.30
CA ARG A 274 -21.09 -13.80 2.90
C ARG A 274 -21.33 -13.67 1.40
N ARG A 275 -20.94 -12.54 0.78
CA ARG A 275 -21.04 -12.32 -0.66
C ARG A 275 -20.22 -13.33 -1.45
N MET A 276 -18.96 -13.57 -1.05
CA MET A 276 -18.08 -14.55 -1.71
C MET A 276 -18.58 -15.99 -1.54
N GLY A 277 -19.08 -16.38 -0.38
CA GLY A 277 -19.65 -17.69 -0.14
C GLY A 277 -20.90 -17.99 -0.98
N HIS A 278 -21.75 -16.99 -1.24
CA HIS A 278 -22.90 -17.14 -2.14
C HIS A 278 -22.46 -17.29 -3.61
N GLN A 279 -21.39 -16.63 -4.04
CA GLN A 279 -20.88 -16.74 -5.42
C GLN A 279 -20.31 -18.14 -5.71
N HIS A 280 -19.60 -18.74 -4.76
CA HIS A 280 -19.12 -20.13 -4.90
C HIS A 280 -20.27 -21.15 -4.94
N ALA A 281 -21.34 -20.94 -4.18
CA ALA A 281 -22.52 -21.83 -4.20
C ALA A 281 -23.27 -21.77 -5.54
N VAL A 282 -23.34 -20.61 -6.20
CA VAL A 282 -23.98 -20.44 -7.50
C VAL A 282 -23.14 -21.04 -8.63
N GLN A 283 -21.81 -20.94 -8.58
CA GLN A 283 -20.91 -21.51 -9.59
C GLN A 283 -20.80 -23.04 -9.51
N SER A 284 -21.05 -23.64 -8.34
CA SER A 284 -21.05 -25.09 -8.17
C SER A 284 -22.38 -25.76 -8.55
N THR A 285 -23.38 -24.97 -8.95
CA THR A 285 -24.74 -25.48 -9.32
C THR A 285 -25.03 -25.34 -10.83
N VAL A 286 -24.06 -24.90 -11.63
CA VAL A 286 -24.07 -24.84 -13.11
C VAL A 286 -23.05 -25.83 -13.65
#